data_c512a8e86e8b97c44fb7534cce6dffa6
#
_entry.id   c512a8e86e8b97c44fb7534cce6dffa6
#
_cell.length_a   1.000
_cell.length_b   1.000
_cell.length_c   1.000
_cell.angle_alpha   90.00
_cell.angle_beta   90.00
_cell.angle_gamma   90.00
#
_symmetry.space_group_name_H-M   'P 1'
#
loop_
_entity.id
_entity.type
_entity.pdbx_description
1 polymer ?
#
loop_
_entity_poly.entity_id
_entity_poly.type
_entity_poly.pdbx_seq_one_letter_code
_entity_poly.pdbx_strand_id
1 'polypeptide(L)'
;VCSSDLGRRDSLFSSQGLRHVVESNLRIPRLEDAQIPLSVVATQVRTGAETVFRKGPALERIMASAATPGIFPAVTIDGESYMDGGVADQTPISAPANDGIDTIYVLSSGSACGLNKAPRTSLGIALQALSVLVLKRVWDDIKNYSGICQLYVVPPLCPLQVNPLDFSRTPEIINMAYVSTLKW
;
A
#
# COMPACT_ATOMS: atom_id res chain seq x y z
N VAL A 1 1.85 -11.83 32.24
CA VAL A 1 0.57 -12.25 31.64
C VAL A 1 0.86 -12.43 30.17
N CYS A 2 1.15 -13.68 29.78
CA CYS A 2 1.31 -14.05 28.38
C CYS A 2 -0.11 -14.09 27.81
N SER A 3 -0.54 -13.05 27.09
CA SER A 3 -1.86 -13.00 26.49
C SER A 3 -1.92 -13.97 25.33
N SER A 4 -2.53 -15.12 25.57
CA SER A 4 -2.87 -16.15 24.57
C SER A 4 -3.95 -15.69 23.56
N ASP A 5 -4.35 -14.42 23.62
CA ASP A 5 -5.45 -13.86 22.82
C ASP A 5 -5.02 -13.28 21.47
N LEU A 6 -3.72 -13.11 21.22
CA LEU A 6 -3.24 -12.61 19.91
C LEU A 6 -3.53 -13.58 18.75
N GLY A 7 -3.69 -14.86 19.03
CA GLY A 7 -3.99 -15.89 18.01
C GLY A 7 -5.49 -16.09 17.72
N ARG A 8 -6.40 -15.38 18.42
CA ARG A 8 -7.86 -15.51 18.26
C ARG A 8 -8.54 -14.34 17.58
N ARG A 9 -7.81 -13.25 17.31
CA ARG A 9 -8.34 -12.09 16.57
C ARG A 9 -7.68 -12.07 15.20
N ASP A 10 -8.49 -11.95 14.17
CA ASP A 10 -8.03 -11.89 12.78
C ASP A 10 -7.23 -10.60 12.49
N SER A 11 -7.32 -9.58 13.37
CA SER A 11 -6.65 -8.28 13.22
C SER A 11 -6.61 -7.49 14.52
N LEU A 12 -5.74 -6.48 14.59
CA LEU A 12 -5.66 -5.56 15.72
C LEU A 12 -6.79 -4.54 15.72
N PHE A 13 -7.22 -4.08 14.55
CA PHE A 13 -8.26 -3.07 14.40
C PHE A 13 -9.38 -3.54 13.46
N SER A 14 -10.59 -3.03 13.71
CA SER A 14 -11.70 -3.17 12.77
C SER A 14 -11.46 -2.32 11.54
N SER A 15 -11.82 -2.83 10.36
CA SER A 15 -11.75 -2.08 9.10
C SER A 15 -12.91 -1.07 8.91
N GLN A 16 -13.84 -0.96 9.87
CA GLN A 16 -15.03 -0.09 9.73
C GLN A 16 -14.70 1.38 9.52
N GLY A 17 -13.72 1.91 10.27
CA GLY A 17 -13.27 3.30 10.10
C GLY A 17 -12.68 3.56 8.72
N LEU A 18 -11.81 2.67 8.25
CA LEU A 18 -11.24 2.75 6.90
C LEU A 18 -12.34 2.64 5.83
N ARG A 19 -13.25 1.68 5.98
CA ARG A 19 -14.40 1.53 5.08
C ARG A 19 -15.22 2.80 4.98
N HIS A 20 -15.55 3.43 6.12
CA HIS A 20 -16.31 4.69 6.15
C HIS A 20 -15.57 5.81 5.39
N VAL A 21 -14.27 5.95 5.59
CA VAL A 21 -13.46 6.94 4.86
C VAL A 21 -13.48 6.68 3.35
N VAL A 22 -13.31 5.43 2.92
CA VAL A 22 -13.35 5.08 1.50
C VAL A 22 -14.75 5.33 0.93
N GLU A 23 -15.81 4.83 1.56
CA GLU A 23 -17.20 5.01 1.11
C GLU A 23 -17.60 6.48 0.99
N SER A 24 -17.17 7.33 1.93
CA SER A 24 -17.50 8.76 1.94
C SER A 24 -16.82 9.55 0.80
N ASN A 25 -15.73 9.02 0.24
CA ASN A 25 -14.94 9.71 -0.79
C ASN A 25 -14.98 9.02 -2.15
N LEU A 26 -15.39 7.76 -2.21
CA LEU A 26 -15.45 6.98 -3.44
C LEU A 26 -16.67 7.40 -4.28
N ARG A 27 -16.41 7.87 -5.50
CA ARG A 27 -17.45 8.36 -6.43
C ARG A 27 -17.83 7.35 -7.51
N ILE A 28 -17.14 6.23 -7.58
CA ILE A 28 -17.38 5.18 -8.57
C ILE A 28 -17.81 3.88 -7.88
N PRO A 29 -18.88 3.22 -8.32
CA PRO A 29 -19.31 1.95 -7.73
C PRO A 29 -18.39 0.78 -8.15
N ARG A 30 -17.84 0.82 -9.36
CA ARG A 30 -16.98 -0.21 -9.93
C ARG A 30 -15.70 0.37 -10.49
N LEU A 31 -14.60 -0.40 -10.53
CA LEU A 31 -13.30 0.09 -11.02
C LEU A 31 -13.37 0.52 -12.50
N GLU A 32 -14.10 -0.23 -13.30
CA GLU A 32 -14.29 0.04 -14.73
C GLU A 32 -15.12 1.29 -15.04
N ASP A 33 -15.80 1.86 -14.04
CA ASP A 33 -16.56 3.11 -14.19
C ASP A 33 -15.67 4.37 -14.04
N ALA A 34 -14.39 4.18 -13.73
CA ALA A 34 -13.45 5.28 -13.60
C ALA A 34 -13.20 5.95 -14.97
N GLN A 35 -13.15 7.29 -15.00
CA GLN A 35 -12.86 8.07 -16.23
C GLN A 35 -11.45 7.79 -16.77
N ILE A 36 -10.51 7.48 -15.90
CA ILE A 36 -9.15 7.06 -16.22
C ILE A 36 -9.03 5.59 -15.82
N PRO A 37 -8.49 4.70 -16.67
CA PRO A 37 -8.32 3.30 -16.33
C PRO A 37 -7.66 3.12 -14.96
N LEU A 38 -8.33 2.41 -14.07
CA LEU A 38 -7.91 2.20 -12.70
C LEU A 38 -7.65 0.73 -12.44
N SER A 39 -6.48 0.45 -11.88
CA SER A 39 -6.13 -0.88 -11.38
C SER A 39 -5.83 -0.82 -9.89
N VAL A 40 -6.26 -1.83 -9.16
CA VAL A 40 -6.02 -1.98 -7.72
C VAL A 40 -5.30 -3.29 -7.48
N VAL A 41 -4.18 -3.24 -6.76
CA VAL A 41 -3.38 -4.43 -6.47
C VAL A 41 -3.67 -4.94 -5.07
N ALA A 42 -3.83 -6.24 -4.93
CA ALA A 42 -3.91 -6.93 -3.66
C ALA A 42 -3.07 -8.21 -3.68
N THR A 43 -2.75 -8.74 -2.52
CA THR A 43 -2.02 -9.99 -2.36
C THR A 43 -2.96 -11.12 -1.94
N GLN A 44 -2.99 -12.21 -2.68
CA GLN A 44 -3.73 -13.40 -2.28
C GLN A 44 -3.09 -14.03 -1.04
N VAL A 45 -3.84 -14.15 0.05
CA VAL A 45 -3.31 -14.61 1.36
C VAL A 45 -2.70 -16.01 1.28
N ARG A 46 -3.36 -16.92 0.56
CA ARG A 46 -2.98 -18.33 0.50
C ARG A 46 -1.69 -18.59 -0.27
N THR A 47 -1.44 -17.83 -1.33
CA THR A 47 -0.33 -18.07 -2.26
C THR A 47 0.77 -17.01 -2.19
N GLY A 48 0.46 -15.81 -1.64
CA GLY A 48 1.31 -14.64 -1.73
C GLY A 48 1.35 -14.01 -3.14
N ALA A 49 0.53 -14.50 -4.06
CA ALA A 49 0.51 -14.00 -5.43
C ALA A 49 -0.10 -12.60 -5.51
N GLU A 50 0.48 -11.78 -6.36
CA GLU A 50 -0.10 -10.50 -6.77
C GLU A 50 -1.39 -10.74 -7.55
N THR A 51 -2.39 -9.91 -7.29
CA THR A 51 -3.65 -9.88 -8.04
C THR A 51 -3.97 -8.45 -8.42
N VAL A 52 -4.04 -8.17 -9.71
CA VAL A 52 -4.38 -6.86 -10.27
C VAL A 52 -5.86 -6.84 -10.63
N PHE A 53 -6.66 -6.13 -9.84
CA PHE A 53 -8.08 -5.91 -10.11
C PHE A 53 -8.27 -4.73 -11.05
N ARG A 54 -8.91 -4.94 -12.19
CA ARG A 54 -9.28 -3.89 -13.16
C ARG A 54 -10.79 -3.70 -13.28
N LYS A 55 -11.58 -4.58 -12.62
CA LYS A 55 -13.04 -4.60 -12.67
C LYS A 55 -13.62 -5.04 -11.33
N GLY A 56 -14.90 -4.75 -11.14
CA GLY A 56 -15.69 -5.20 -9.99
C GLY A 56 -15.92 -4.08 -8.97
N PRO A 57 -16.63 -4.38 -7.86
CA PRO A 57 -16.96 -3.40 -6.83
C PRO A 57 -15.71 -2.68 -6.31
N ALA A 58 -15.63 -1.35 -6.52
CA ALA A 58 -14.44 -0.57 -6.24
C ALA A 58 -14.09 -0.59 -4.74
N LEU A 59 -15.09 -0.44 -3.87
CA LEU A 59 -14.90 -0.45 -2.42
C LEU A 59 -14.19 -1.71 -1.92
N GLU A 60 -14.66 -2.90 -2.33
CA GLU A 60 -14.10 -4.16 -1.86
C GLU A 60 -12.65 -4.34 -2.32
N ARG A 61 -12.33 -3.95 -3.55
CA ARG A 61 -10.97 -4.05 -4.12
C ARG A 61 -10.02 -3.10 -3.42
N ILE A 62 -10.47 -1.86 -3.13
CA ILE A 62 -9.70 -0.88 -2.36
C ILE A 62 -9.49 -1.36 -0.92
N MET A 63 -10.53 -1.91 -0.27
CA MET A 63 -10.40 -2.45 1.08
C MET A 63 -9.44 -3.63 1.14
N ALA A 64 -9.42 -4.50 0.12
CA ALA A 64 -8.45 -5.60 0.01
C ALA A 64 -7.02 -5.07 -0.14
N SER A 65 -6.83 -4.08 -1.01
CA SER A 65 -5.52 -3.43 -1.23
C SER A 65 -4.96 -2.72 0.00
N ALA A 66 -5.83 -2.28 0.91
CA ALA A 66 -5.46 -1.57 2.14
C ALA A 66 -5.49 -2.46 3.40
N ALA A 67 -5.73 -3.76 3.26
CA ALA A 67 -5.81 -4.71 4.37
C ALA A 67 -4.43 -5.10 4.89
N THR A 68 -3.73 -4.18 5.55
CA THR A 68 -2.37 -4.38 6.06
C THR A 68 -2.32 -5.56 7.06
N PRO A 69 -1.47 -6.56 6.82
CA PRO A 69 -1.38 -7.77 7.62
C PRO A 69 -1.18 -7.49 9.11
N GLY A 70 -2.01 -8.13 9.95
CA GLY A 70 -2.00 -7.94 11.40
C GLY A 70 -2.67 -6.66 11.89
N ILE A 71 -2.82 -5.64 11.04
CA ILE A 71 -3.49 -4.37 11.37
C ILE A 71 -4.99 -4.48 11.07
N PHE A 72 -5.35 -4.82 9.82
CA PHE A 72 -6.73 -4.98 9.37
C PHE A 72 -7.02 -6.43 8.96
N PRO A 73 -8.28 -6.88 9.04
CA PRO A 73 -8.67 -8.21 8.59
C PRO A 73 -8.51 -8.33 7.06
N ALA A 74 -8.15 -9.53 6.61
CA ALA A 74 -8.17 -9.86 5.18
C ALA A 74 -9.59 -9.73 4.61
N VAL A 75 -9.69 -9.38 3.33
CA VAL A 75 -10.97 -9.20 2.62
C VAL A 75 -11.20 -10.39 1.71
N THR A 76 -12.39 -11.01 1.83
CA THR A 76 -12.78 -12.13 0.96
C THR A 76 -13.47 -11.61 -0.29
N ILE A 77 -12.97 -11.98 -1.46
CA ILE A 77 -13.50 -11.63 -2.77
C ILE A 77 -13.62 -12.94 -3.58
N ASP A 78 -14.81 -13.26 -4.03
CA ASP A 78 -15.09 -14.46 -4.84
C ASP A 78 -14.56 -15.77 -4.20
N GLY A 79 -14.64 -15.87 -2.87
CA GLY A 79 -14.21 -17.05 -2.09
C GLY A 79 -12.72 -17.11 -1.76
N GLU A 80 -11.89 -16.18 -2.27
CA GLU A 80 -10.47 -16.08 -1.95
C GLU A 80 -10.21 -14.90 -1.00
N SER A 81 -9.24 -15.05 -0.11
CA SER A 81 -8.85 -14.02 0.86
C SER A 81 -7.68 -13.20 0.35
N TYR A 82 -7.80 -11.88 0.49
CA TYR A 82 -6.80 -10.90 0.04
C TYR A 82 -6.36 -9.99 1.18
N MET A 83 -5.10 -9.60 1.12
CA MET A 83 -4.47 -8.62 2.00
C MET A 83 -3.78 -7.53 1.18
N ASP A 84 -3.20 -6.55 1.86
CA ASP A 84 -2.50 -5.39 1.28
C ASP A 84 -1.62 -5.77 0.07
N GLY A 85 -1.83 -5.06 -1.03
CA GLY A 85 -1.08 -5.25 -2.27
C GLY A 85 0.42 -5.03 -2.10
N GLY A 86 0.80 -4.14 -1.19
CA GLY A 86 2.19 -3.85 -0.89
C GLY A 86 3.01 -5.03 -0.37
N VAL A 87 2.37 -6.13 0.02
CA VAL A 87 3.08 -7.36 0.41
C VAL A 87 3.66 -8.06 -0.82
N ALA A 88 2.90 -8.18 -1.90
CA ALA A 88 3.37 -8.78 -3.16
C ALA A 88 4.07 -7.75 -4.05
N ASP A 89 3.48 -6.56 -4.22
CA ASP A 89 4.01 -5.47 -5.02
C ASP A 89 3.57 -4.10 -4.46
N GLN A 90 4.50 -3.42 -3.78
CA GLN A 90 4.26 -2.09 -3.19
C GLN A 90 4.08 -1.00 -4.25
N THR A 91 4.75 -1.16 -5.38
CA THR A 91 4.76 -0.17 -6.43
C THR A 91 4.57 -0.89 -7.76
N PRO A 92 3.32 -1.12 -8.17
CA PRO A 92 2.98 -2.02 -9.27
C PRO A 92 3.39 -1.46 -10.65
N ILE A 93 4.70 -1.35 -10.87
CA ILE A 93 5.30 -0.95 -12.15
C ILE A 93 5.05 -2.03 -13.21
N SER A 94 5.01 -3.29 -12.77
CA SER A 94 4.78 -4.45 -13.64
C SER A 94 3.50 -4.35 -14.46
N ALA A 95 2.41 -3.92 -13.84
CA ALA A 95 1.09 -3.88 -14.48
C ALA A 95 1.04 -2.90 -15.66
N PRO A 96 1.38 -1.59 -15.52
CA PRO A 96 1.41 -0.67 -16.66
C PRO A 96 2.52 -0.99 -17.68
N ALA A 97 3.68 -1.50 -17.26
CA ALA A 97 4.74 -1.89 -18.18
C ALA A 97 4.30 -3.06 -19.08
N ASN A 98 3.62 -4.07 -18.53
CA ASN A 98 3.07 -5.19 -19.29
C ASN A 98 1.90 -4.76 -20.20
N ASP A 99 1.22 -3.68 -19.88
CA ASP A 99 0.19 -3.07 -20.73
C ASP A 99 0.79 -2.20 -21.86
N GLY A 100 2.13 -2.13 -21.97
CA GLY A 100 2.83 -1.39 -23.03
C GLY A 100 2.88 0.12 -22.80
N ILE A 101 2.81 0.57 -21.55
CA ILE A 101 2.91 1.99 -21.20
C ILE A 101 4.39 2.40 -21.22
N ASP A 102 4.72 3.35 -22.08
CA ASP A 102 6.09 3.82 -22.29
C ASP A 102 6.61 4.71 -21.14
N THR A 103 5.73 5.45 -20.49
CA THR A 103 6.11 6.42 -19.43
C THR A 103 5.31 6.17 -18.17
N ILE A 104 5.99 5.93 -17.05
CA ILE A 104 5.39 5.62 -15.75
C ILE A 104 5.91 6.60 -14.69
N TYR A 105 5.00 7.28 -14.00
CA TYR A 105 5.30 8.10 -12.83
C TYR A 105 5.04 7.29 -11.56
N VAL A 106 6.09 7.09 -10.78
CA VAL A 106 6.04 6.35 -9.52
C VAL A 106 5.94 7.34 -8.36
N LEU A 107 4.78 7.35 -7.68
CA LEU A 107 4.50 8.18 -6.51
C LEU A 107 4.53 7.28 -5.27
N SER A 108 5.66 7.21 -4.58
CA SER A 108 5.76 6.41 -3.36
C SER A 108 5.17 7.16 -2.17
N SER A 109 4.08 6.65 -1.60
CA SER A 109 3.43 7.23 -0.40
C SER A 109 4.11 6.83 0.91
N GLY A 110 4.95 5.82 0.91
CA GLY A 110 5.69 5.35 2.08
C GLY A 110 7.09 4.93 1.70
N SER A 111 8.05 5.35 2.48
CA SER A 111 9.40 4.82 2.42
C SER A 111 9.85 4.50 3.83
N ALA A 112 10.55 3.38 3.99
CA ALA A 112 11.28 3.10 5.21
C ALA A 112 12.47 4.09 5.27
N CYS A 113 12.18 5.35 5.55
CA CYS A 113 13.21 6.26 5.99
C CYS A 113 13.83 5.68 7.24
N GLY A 114 15.14 5.73 7.36
CA GLY A 114 15.81 5.22 8.54
C GLY A 114 15.15 5.76 9.82
N LEU A 115 14.73 4.87 10.69
CA LEU A 115 14.13 5.25 11.97
C LEU A 115 15.20 5.86 12.87
N ASN A 116 14.92 7.01 13.48
CA ASN A 116 15.83 7.61 14.46
C ASN A 116 16.01 6.75 15.72
N LYS A 117 15.05 5.87 16.03
CA LYS A 117 15.09 4.94 17.16
C LYS A 117 14.56 3.58 16.72
N ALA A 118 15.26 2.52 17.10
CA ALA A 118 14.82 1.16 16.87
C ALA A 118 13.50 0.87 17.63
N PRO A 119 12.52 0.18 17.00
CA PRO A 119 11.32 -0.23 17.69
C PRO A 119 11.66 -1.22 18.82
N ARG A 120 10.95 -1.09 19.95
CA ARG A 120 11.20 -1.90 21.15
C ARG A 120 10.17 -3.00 21.37
N THR A 121 9.08 -3.00 20.63
CA THR A 121 8.02 -4.01 20.72
C THR A 121 8.17 -5.06 19.62
N SER A 122 7.77 -6.30 19.89
CA SER A 122 7.80 -7.38 18.89
C SER A 122 7.00 -7.00 17.63
N LEU A 123 5.82 -6.40 17.80
CA LEU A 123 5.01 -5.90 16.68
C LEU A 123 5.74 -4.80 15.91
N GLY A 124 6.33 -3.83 16.60
CA GLY A 124 7.08 -2.75 15.97
C GLY A 124 8.28 -3.27 15.17
N ILE A 125 9.00 -4.28 15.68
CA ILE A 125 10.10 -4.94 14.97
C ILE A 125 9.58 -5.68 13.73
N ALA A 126 8.46 -6.40 13.85
CA ALA A 126 7.85 -7.12 12.74
C ALA A 126 7.38 -6.17 11.62
N LEU A 127 6.71 -5.07 11.97
CA LEU A 127 6.29 -4.04 11.01
C LEU A 127 7.48 -3.35 10.35
N GLN A 128 8.56 -3.10 11.09
CA GLN A 128 9.78 -2.54 10.51
C GLN A 128 10.46 -3.53 9.55
N ALA A 129 10.51 -4.81 9.89
CA ALA A 129 11.06 -5.84 9.01
C ALA A 129 10.24 -5.93 7.71
N LEU A 130 8.91 -5.92 7.80
CA LEU A 130 8.03 -5.87 6.63
C LEU A 130 8.31 -4.63 5.77
N SER A 131 8.41 -3.45 6.39
CA SER A 131 8.70 -2.20 5.67
C SER A 131 10.03 -2.25 4.92
N VAL A 132 11.06 -2.86 5.51
CA VAL A 132 12.38 -3.01 4.86
C VAL A 132 12.30 -3.98 3.67
N LEU A 133 11.57 -5.09 3.81
CA LEU A 133 11.39 -6.06 2.71
C LEU A 133 10.64 -5.44 1.54
N VAL A 134 9.58 -4.72 1.84
CA VAL A 134 8.77 -3.97 0.85
C VAL A 134 9.62 -2.95 0.10
N LEU A 135 10.42 -2.14 0.81
CA LEU A 135 11.30 -1.14 0.19
C LEU A 135 12.34 -1.80 -0.73
N LYS A 136 12.93 -2.91 -0.31
CA LYS A 136 13.90 -3.64 -1.13
C LYS A 136 13.26 -4.08 -2.45
N ARG A 137 12.01 -4.57 -2.40
CA ARG A 137 11.24 -4.96 -3.59
C ARG A 137 11.05 -3.79 -4.55
N VAL A 138 10.68 -2.61 -4.06
CA VAL A 138 10.52 -1.39 -4.88
C VAL A 138 11.80 -1.08 -5.67
N TRP A 139 12.97 -1.17 -5.03
CA TRP A 139 14.25 -0.93 -5.71
C TRP A 139 14.57 -1.98 -6.77
N ASP A 140 14.22 -3.24 -6.51
CA ASP A 140 14.42 -4.31 -7.48
C ASP A 140 13.48 -4.12 -8.69
N ASP A 141 12.24 -3.73 -8.48
CA ASP A 141 11.28 -3.45 -9.55
C ASP A 141 11.72 -2.23 -10.38
N ILE A 142 12.14 -1.14 -9.76
CA ILE A 142 12.69 0.02 -10.48
C ILE A 142 13.85 -0.40 -11.38
N LYS A 143 14.80 -1.22 -10.89
CA LYS A 143 15.93 -1.71 -11.69
C LYS A 143 15.49 -2.60 -12.84
N ASN A 144 14.54 -3.49 -12.60
CA ASN A 144 14.08 -4.43 -13.61
C ASN A 144 13.36 -3.74 -14.78
N TYR A 145 12.62 -2.65 -14.49
CA TYR A 145 11.82 -1.95 -15.50
C TYR A 145 12.48 -0.70 -16.08
N SER A 146 13.58 -0.20 -15.52
CA SER A 146 14.28 1.01 -16.00
C SER A 146 14.83 0.91 -17.43
N GLY A 147 14.96 -0.29 -17.98
CA GLY A 147 15.35 -0.54 -19.37
C GLY A 147 14.19 -0.84 -20.32
N ILE A 148 12.97 -0.98 -19.79
CA ILE A 148 11.77 -1.38 -20.55
C ILE A 148 10.87 -0.17 -20.81
N CYS A 149 10.71 0.71 -19.82
CA CYS A 149 9.90 1.92 -19.90
C CYS A 149 10.63 3.10 -19.25
N GLN A 150 10.16 4.32 -19.55
CA GLN A 150 10.68 5.54 -18.94
C GLN A 150 10.05 5.72 -17.55
N LEU A 151 10.86 5.57 -16.49
CA LEU A 151 10.41 5.69 -15.10
C LEU A 151 10.78 7.04 -14.51
N TYR A 152 9.81 7.74 -13.98
CA TYR A 152 9.98 8.95 -13.18
C TYR A 152 9.60 8.64 -11.73
N VAL A 153 10.59 8.45 -10.87
CA VAL A 153 10.38 8.08 -9.47
C VAL A 153 10.43 9.34 -8.61
N VAL A 154 9.28 9.81 -8.18
CA VAL A 154 9.19 10.99 -7.29
C VAL A 154 9.77 10.63 -5.92
N PRO A 155 10.80 11.37 -5.44
CA PRO A 155 11.40 11.08 -4.15
C PRO A 155 10.39 11.21 -3.01
N PRO A 156 10.29 10.21 -2.12
CA PRO A 156 9.45 10.35 -0.94
C PRO A 156 10.03 11.36 0.04
N LEU A 157 9.18 11.89 0.92
CA LEU A 157 9.64 12.74 2.03
C LEU A 157 10.52 11.93 3.00
N CYS A 158 11.82 12.23 3.03
CA CYS A 158 12.78 11.64 3.96
C CYS A 158 13.71 12.72 4.53
N PRO A 159 13.97 12.71 5.86
CA PRO A 159 13.40 11.82 6.87
C PRO A 159 11.99 12.23 7.29
N LEU A 160 11.05 11.28 7.37
CA LEU A 160 9.73 11.50 7.91
C LEU A 160 9.64 10.93 9.34
N GLN A 161 9.58 11.83 10.33
CA GLN A 161 9.57 11.45 11.75
C GLN A 161 8.14 11.44 12.31
N VAL A 162 7.27 10.63 11.70
CA VAL A 162 5.87 10.50 12.12
C VAL A 162 5.55 9.03 12.34
N ASN A 163 4.81 8.75 13.40
CA ASN A 163 4.28 7.41 13.60
C ASN A 163 3.34 7.07 12.44
N PRO A 164 3.51 5.93 11.74
CA PRO A 164 2.65 5.53 10.62
C PRO A 164 1.15 5.46 10.95
N LEU A 165 0.80 5.33 12.22
CA LEU A 165 -0.59 5.31 12.71
C LEU A 165 -1.08 6.68 13.21
N ASP A 166 -0.26 7.72 13.14
CA ASP A 166 -0.63 9.09 13.54
C ASP A 166 -1.01 9.93 12.31
N PHE A 167 -2.30 10.09 12.12
CA PHE A 167 -2.87 10.89 11.03
C PHE A 167 -3.11 12.37 11.39
N SER A 168 -2.76 12.81 12.60
CA SER A 168 -3.01 14.18 13.06
C SER A 168 -2.26 15.23 12.23
N ARG A 169 -1.11 14.87 11.66
CA ARG A 169 -0.25 15.74 10.86
C ARG A 169 -0.43 15.57 9.34
N THR A 170 -1.45 14.84 8.91
CA THR A 170 -1.70 14.57 7.47
C THR A 170 -1.72 15.83 6.60
N PRO A 171 -2.43 16.93 6.95
CA PRO A 171 -2.44 18.13 6.11
C PRO A 171 -1.06 18.77 5.94
N GLU A 172 -0.25 18.78 7.00
CA GLU A 172 1.13 19.29 6.97
C GLU A 172 1.99 18.44 6.04
N ILE A 173 1.91 17.12 6.16
CA ILE A 173 2.70 16.17 5.36
C ILE A 173 2.32 16.27 3.87
N ILE A 174 1.03 16.39 3.55
CA ILE A 174 0.57 16.59 2.18
C ILE A 174 1.18 17.88 1.59
N ASN A 175 1.16 18.99 2.33
CA ASN A 175 1.75 20.23 1.86
C ASN A 175 3.27 20.13 1.67
N MET A 176 3.97 19.47 2.59
CA MET A 176 5.42 19.22 2.46
C MET A 176 5.73 18.37 1.22
N ALA A 177 4.97 17.31 0.97
CA ALA A 177 5.12 16.46 -0.20
C ALA A 177 4.89 17.25 -1.49
N TYR A 178 3.82 18.04 -1.55
CA TYR A 178 3.49 18.90 -2.68
C TYR A 178 4.63 19.87 -3.01
N VAL A 179 5.11 20.62 -2.01
CA VAL A 179 6.22 21.58 -2.20
C VAL A 179 7.52 20.89 -2.60
N SER A 180 7.79 19.70 -2.05
CA SER A 180 8.98 18.91 -2.41
C SER A 180 8.91 18.42 -3.87
N THR A 181 7.75 17.92 -4.28
CA THR A 181 7.55 17.43 -5.66
C THR A 181 7.60 18.54 -6.69
N LEU A 182 7.13 19.76 -6.37
CA LEU A 182 7.25 20.92 -7.28
C LEU A 182 8.70 21.35 -7.53
N LYS A 183 9.63 21.00 -6.65
CA LYS A 183 11.06 21.32 -6.80
C LYS A 183 11.83 20.21 -7.52
N TRP A 184 11.25 19.05 -7.64
CA TRP A 184 11.81 17.89 -8.32
C TRP A 184 11.57 17.95 -9.82
#